data_ab4673c42be9e65c02821fbb6b3cad38
#
_entry.id   ab4673c42be9e65c02821fbb6b3cad38
#
_cell.length_a   1.000
_cell.length_b   1.000
_cell.length_c   1.000
_cell.angle_alpha   90.00
_cell.angle_beta   90.00
_cell.angle_gamma   90.00
#
_symmetry.space_group_name_H-M   'P 1'
#
loop_
_entity.id
_entity.type
_entity.pdbx_description
1 polymer ?
#
loop_
_entity_poly.entity_id
_entity_poly.type
_entity_poly.pdbx_seq_one_letter_code
_entity_poly.pdbx_strand_id
1 'polypeptide(L)'
;QTSVAIEGYAAGLLGLIGIKIIAPAFYARKDIKTPVKAALASVVFVQTCNLVTVPQFAHAGLALSVALGACFNALVLLAVLLKRGWFKPLSGWGLYFGRTVFAAAVMGAVLWWIGMQFDWAAMQAIWGRRLLLAALVIGAAAVTYFAVMAVFGWRAQELRSAVAERHKK
;
A
#
# COMPACT_ATOMS: atom_id res chain seq x y z
N GLN A 1 21.09 -4.68 8.25
CA GLN A 1 20.84 -4.82 6.78
C GLN A 1 19.41 -5.26 6.48
N THR A 2 18.79 -6.09 7.32
CA THR A 2 17.42 -6.57 7.12
C THR A 2 16.36 -5.46 7.26
N SER A 3 16.55 -4.48 8.15
CA SER A 3 15.60 -3.37 8.34
C SER A 3 15.48 -2.50 7.10
N VAL A 4 16.60 -2.16 6.46
CA VAL A 4 16.62 -1.34 5.24
C VAL A 4 15.93 -2.05 4.06
N ALA A 5 16.09 -3.38 3.97
CA ALA A 5 15.40 -4.19 2.96
C ALA A 5 13.87 -4.21 3.19
N ILE A 6 13.43 -4.28 4.46
CA ILE A 6 12.01 -4.26 4.82
C ILE A 6 11.38 -2.89 4.51
N GLU A 7 12.08 -1.79 4.82
CA GLU A 7 11.61 -0.43 4.50
C GLU A 7 11.47 -0.22 2.99
N GLY A 8 12.46 -0.68 2.19
CA GLY A 8 12.39 -0.67 0.74
C GLY A 8 11.21 -1.48 0.19
N TYR A 9 10.98 -2.67 0.76
CA TYR A 9 9.85 -3.52 0.37
C TYR A 9 8.49 -2.92 0.75
N ALA A 10 8.40 -2.27 1.91
CA ALA A 10 7.17 -1.61 2.36
C ALA A 10 6.67 -0.54 1.38
N ALA A 11 7.59 0.23 0.79
CA ALA A 11 7.26 1.18 -0.27
C ALA A 11 6.68 0.48 -1.52
N GLY A 12 7.20 -0.71 -1.87
CA GLY A 12 6.71 -1.51 -2.99
C GLY A 12 5.33 -2.12 -2.78
N LEU A 13 4.89 -2.31 -1.54
CA LEU A 13 3.56 -2.83 -1.21
C LEU A 13 2.45 -1.98 -1.80
N LEU A 14 2.59 -0.65 -1.82
CA LEU A 14 1.63 0.25 -2.45
C LEU A 14 1.49 -0.03 -3.94
N GLY A 15 2.59 -0.26 -4.63
CA GLY A 15 2.60 -0.66 -6.05
C GLY A 15 1.91 -2.01 -6.26
N LEU A 16 2.24 -3.01 -5.45
CA LEU A 16 1.63 -4.35 -5.54
C LEU A 16 0.12 -4.33 -5.29
N ILE A 17 -0.34 -3.58 -4.29
CA ILE A 17 -1.76 -3.39 -4.02
C ILE A 17 -2.43 -2.66 -5.18
N GLY A 18 -1.79 -1.61 -5.70
CA GLY A 18 -2.26 -0.87 -6.88
C GLY A 18 -2.50 -1.79 -8.08
N ILE A 19 -1.54 -2.67 -8.40
CA ILE A 19 -1.67 -3.64 -9.50
C ILE A 19 -2.88 -4.56 -9.25
N LYS A 20 -3.04 -5.11 -8.04
CA LYS A 20 -4.15 -6.01 -7.68
C LYS A 20 -5.52 -5.35 -7.82
N ILE A 21 -5.61 -4.04 -7.60
CA ILE A 21 -6.86 -3.28 -7.74
C ILE A 21 -7.13 -2.91 -9.20
N ILE A 22 -6.08 -2.53 -9.96
CA ILE A 22 -6.23 -1.99 -11.31
C ILE A 22 -6.32 -3.10 -12.36
N ALA A 23 -5.55 -4.19 -12.24
CA ALA A 23 -5.51 -5.26 -13.22
C ALA A 23 -6.89 -5.92 -13.51
N PRO A 24 -7.76 -6.18 -12.52
CA PRO A 24 -9.09 -6.72 -12.75
C PRO A 24 -9.96 -5.86 -13.67
N ALA A 25 -9.77 -4.53 -13.69
CA ALA A 25 -10.51 -3.63 -14.57
C ALA A 25 -10.21 -3.89 -16.06
N PHE A 26 -8.98 -4.29 -16.38
CA PHE A 26 -8.59 -4.70 -17.74
C PHE A 26 -9.15 -6.07 -18.10
N TYR A 27 -9.09 -7.03 -17.17
CA TYR A 27 -9.61 -8.39 -17.38
C TYR A 27 -11.12 -8.40 -17.59
N ALA A 28 -11.86 -7.58 -16.83
CA ALA A 28 -13.31 -7.41 -17.02
C ALA A 28 -13.67 -6.90 -18.42
N ARG A 29 -12.75 -6.19 -19.08
CA ARG A 29 -12.91 -5.69 -20.45
C ARG A 29 -12.25 -6.58 -21.52
N LYS A 30 -11.84 -7.79 -21.13
CA LYS A 30 -11.15 -8.77 -22.01
C LYS A 30 -9.83 -8.25 -22.60
N ASP A 31 -9.24 -7.20 -22.01
CA ASP A 31 -7.93 -6.67 -22.41
C ASP A 31 -6.82 -7.27 -21.55
N ILE A 32 -6.34 -8.45 -21.97
CA ILE A 32 -5.22 -9.14 -21.32
C ILE A 32 -3.88 -8.57 -21.82
N LYS A 33 -3.85 -8.02 -23.03
CA LYS A 33 -2.61 -7.58 -23.68
C LYS A 33 -1.95 -6.40 -22.95
N THR A 34 -2.75 -5.47 -22.44
CA THR A 34 -2.21 -4.27 -21.75
C THR A 34 -1.51 -4.59 -20.42
N PRO A 35 -2.09 -5.38 -19.49
CA PRO A 35 -1.39 -5.78 -18.28
C PRO A 35 -0.12 -6.59 -18.56
N VAL A 36 -0.13 -7.47 -19.55
CA VAL A 36 1.06 -8.25 -19.93
C VAL A 36 2.18 -7.35 -20.46
N LYS A 37 1.88 -6.38 -21.31
CA LYS A 37 2.87 -5.41 -21.80
C LYS A 37 3.44 -4.56 -20.65
N ALA A 38 2.60 -4.11 -19.73
CA ALA A 38 3.01 -3.35 -18.55
C ALA A 38 3.93 -4.19 -17.64
N ALA A 39 3.60 -5.47 -17.44
CA ALA A 39 4.43 -6.39 -16.67
C ALA A 39 5.80 -6.62 -17.32
N LEU A 40 5.85 -6.85 -18.64
CA LEU A 40 7.12 -6.99 -19.37
C LEU A 40 7.98 -5.73 -19.28
N ALA A 41 7.39 -4.55 -19.46
CA ALA A 41 8.09 -3.28 -19.30
C ALA A 41 8.63 -3.11 -17.86
N SER A 42 7.86 -3.56 -16.87
CA SER A 42 8.29 -3.51 -15.46
C SER A 42 9.47 -4.45 -15.19
N VAL A 43 9.50 -5.63 -15.79
CA VAL A 43 10.64 -6.56 -15.65
C VAL A 43 11.92 -5.93 -16.22
N VAL A 44 11.85 -5.33 -17.41
CA VAL A 44 12.99 -4.61 -17.99
C VAL A 44 13.43 -3.46 -17.10
N PHE A 45 12.49 -2.70 -16.56
CA PHE A 45 12.76 -1.59 -15.64
C PHE A 45 13.46 -2.08 -14.35
N VAL A 46 12.96 -3.17 -13.73
CA VAL A 46 13.58 -3.77 -12.53
C VAL A 46 15.00 -4.21 -12.81
N GLN A 47 15.25 -4.86 -13.96
CA GLN A 47 16.60 -5.31 -14.31
C GLN A 47 17.56 -4.12 -14.51
N THR A 48 17.09 -3.05 -15.13
CA THR A 48 17.87 -1.82 -15.28
C THR A 48 18.18 -1.20 -13.92
N CYS A 49 17.20 -1.12 -13.03
CA CYS A 49 17.40 -0.65 -11.66
C CYS A 49 18.41 -1.52 -10.91
N ASN A 50 18.31 -2.86 -11.04
CA ASN A 50 19.22 -3.80 -10.39
C ASN A 50 20.69 -3.56 -10.78
N LEU A 51 20.97 -3.24 -12.04
CA LEU A 51 22.33 -2.95 -12.51
C LEU A 51 22.96 -1.76 -11.77
N VAL A 52 22.13 -0.81 -11.33
CA VAL A 52 22.59 0.40 -10.63
C VAL A 52 22.56 0.23 -9.11
N THR A 53 21.51 -0.38 -8.56
CA THR A 53 21.29 -0.42 -7.12
C THR A 53 21.98 -1.58 -6.42
N VAL A 54 22.13 -2.72 -7.08
CA VAL A 54 22.76 -3.92 -6.46
C VAL A 54 24.24 -3.68 -6.15
N PRO A 55 25.07 -3.06 -7.02
CA PRO A 55 26.47 -2.79 -6.69
C PRO A 55 26.64 -1.86 -5.48
N GLN A 56 25.67 -0.97 -5.23
CA GLN A 56 25.74 0.03 -4.17
C GLN A 56 25.15 -0.44 -2.85
N PHE A 57 24.04 -1.20 -2.91
CA PHE A 57 23.23 -1.56 -1.74
C PHE A 57 23.08 -3.08 -1.52
N ALA A 58 23.72 -3.92 -2.33
CA ALA A 58 23.63 -5.38 -2.27
C ALA A 58 22.17 -5.88 -2.18
N HIS A 59 21.82 -6.63 -1.14
CA HIS A 59 20.48 -7.18 -0.95
C HIS A 59 19.37 -6.11 -0.78
N ALA A 60 19.69 -4.96 -0.19
CA ALA A 60 18.75 -3.85 -0.06
C ALA A 60 18.44 -3.21 -1.43
N GLY A 61 19.42 -3.16 -2.34
CA GLY A 61 19.24 -2.70 -3.70
C GLY A 61 18.27 -3.56 -4.50
N LEU A 62 18.32 -4.87 -4.32
CA LEU A 62 17.38 -5.80 -4.96
C LEU A 62 15.94 -5.55 -4.49
N ALA A 63 15.73 -5.42 -3.18
CA ALA A 63 14.42 -5.13 -2.61
C ALA A 63 13.84 -3.79 -3.12
N LEU A 64 14.71 -2.76 -3.17
CA LEU A 64 14.33 -1.44 -3.68
C LEU A 64 13.94 -1.48 -5.17
N SER A 65 14.70 -2.18 -6.00
CA SER A 65 14.41 -2.32 -7.44
C SER A 65 13.07 -3.02 -7.69
N VAL A 66 12.77 -4.07 -6.93
CA VAL A 66 11.48 -4.77 -7.02
C VAL A 66 10.34 -3.85 -6.60
N ALA A 67 10.52 -3.07 -5.52
CA ALA A 67 9.55 -2.10 -5.05
C ALA A 67 9.26 -1.01 -6.11
N LEU A 68 10.31 -0.45 -6.70
CA LEU A 68 10.21 0.56 -7.77
C LEU A 68 9.51 -0.04 -9.01
N GLY A 69 9.82 -1.29 -9.37
CA GLY A 69 9.19 -1.98 -10.47
C GLY A 69 7.68 -2.21 -10.26
N ALA A 70 7.28 -2.56 -9.04
CA ALA A 70 5.87 -2.70 -8.70
C ALA A 70 5.13 -1.35 -8.80
N CYS A 71 5.72 -0.27 -8.29
CA CYS A 71 5.17 1.08 -8.42
C CYS A 71 5.09 1.52 -9.89
N PHE A 72 6.14 1.28 -10.68
CA PHE A 72 6.16 1.57 -12.11
C PHE A 72 5.04 0.85 -12.85
N ASN A 73 4.86 -0.46 -12.61
CA ASN A 73 3.79 -1.25 -13.21
C ASN A 73 2.40 -0.69 -12.86
N ALA A 74 2.17 -0.39 -11.57
CA ALA A 74 0.91 0.20 -11.12
C ALA A 74 0.63 1.55 -11.80
N LEU A 75 1.65 2.41 -11.91
CA LEU A 75 1.53 3.71 -12.56
C LEU A 75 1.25 3.59 -14.06
N VAL A 76 1.92 2.68 -14.76
CA VAL A 76 1.67 2.42 -16.19
C VAL A 76 0.23 1.94 -16.40
N LEU A 77 -0.25 0.98 -15.60
CA LEU A 77 -1.62 0.50 -15.68
C LEU A 77 -2.62 1.62 -15.38
N LEU A 78 -2.38 2.43 -14.35
CA LEU A 78 -3.23 3.55 -14.00
C LEU A 78 -3.27 4.60 -15.12
N ALA A 79 -2.13 4.95 -15.69
CA ALA A 79 -2.03 5.90 -16.80
C ALA A 79 -2.81 5.43 -18.04
N VAL A 80 -2.72 4.14 -18.37
CA VAL A 80 -3.49 3.58 -19.49
C VAL A 80 -4.99 3.56 -19.18
N LEU A 81 -5.38 3.24 -17.94
CA LEU A 81 -6.76 3.23 -17.50
C LEU A 81 -7.40 4.62 -17.61
N LEU A 82 -6.67 5.65 -17.18
CA LEU A 82 -7.08 7.05 -17.27
C LEU A 82 -7.14 7.53 -18.72
N LYS A 83 -6.12 7.24 -19.53
CA LYS A 83 -6.09 7.63 -20.96
C LYS A 83 -7.26 7.04 -21.76
N ARG A 84 -7.67 5.83 -21.43
CA ARG A 84 -8.82 5.17 -22.09
C ARG A 84 -10.18 5.65 -21.55
N GLY A 85 -10.21 6.53 -20.55
CA GLY A 85 -11.45 7.03 -19.95
C GLY A 85 -12.28 5.95 -19.24
N TRP A 86 -11.65 4.80 -18.93
CA TRP A 86 -12.32 3.68 -18.27
C TRP A 86 -12.50 3.89 -16.77
N PHE A 87 -11.72 4.79 -16.21
CA PHE A 87 -11.82 5.22 -14.83
C PHE A 87 -12.26 6.68 -14.79
N LYS A 88 -13.50 6.90 -14.35
CA LYS A 88 -14.02 8.23 -14.03
C LYS A 88 -14.06 8.33 -12.52
N PRO A 89 -13.15 9.08 -11.89
CA PRO A 89 -13.22 9.28 -10.44
C PRO A 89 -14.53 9.98 -10.10
N LEU A 90 -15.30 9.40 -9.17
CA LEU A 90 -16.50 10.05 -8.64
C LEU A 90 -16.10 11.35 -7.93
N SER A 91 -16.99 12.34 -8.02
CA SER A 91 -16.87 13.57 -7.22
C SER A 91 -16.77 13.19 -5.73
N GLY A 92 -15.65 13.58 -5.06
CA GLY A 92 -15.37 13.21 -3.65
C GLY A 92 -14.23 12.22 -3.44
N TRP A 93 -13.74 11.56 -4.48
CA TRP A 93 -12.61 10.61 -4.37
C TRP A 93 -11.34 11.25 -3.80
N GLY A 94 -11.05 12.50 -4.18
CA GLY A 94 -9.90 13.23 -3.65
C GLY A 94 -9.98 13.44 -2.13
N LEU A 95 -11.18 13.76 -1.63
CA LEU A 95 -11.40 13.94 -0.20
C LEU A 95 -11.27 12.62 0.56
N TYR A 96 -11.81 11.52 0.02
CA TYR A 96 -11.68 10.18 0.60
C TYR A 96 -10.21 9.74 0.66
N PHE A 97 -9.49 9.89 -0.45
CA PHE A 97 -8.07 9.56 -0.52
C PHE A 97 -7.24 10.41 0.45
N GLY A 98 -7.50 11.72 0.51
CA GLY A 98 -6.84 12.62 1.45
C GLY A 98 -7.07 12.21 2.91
N ARG A 99 -8.29 11.84 3.29
CA ARG A 99 -8.62 11.35 4.64
C ARG A 99 -7.90 10.04 4.98
N THR A 100 -7.86 9.11 4.03
CA THR A 100 -7.18 7.81 4.21
C THR A 100 -5.68 7.98 4.38
N VAL A 101 -5.05 8.83 3.55
CA VAL A 101 -3.62 9.14 3.66
C VAL A 101 -3.31 9.85 4.98
N PHE A 102 -4.16 10.79 5.40
CA PHE A 102 -4.01 11.49 6.67
C PHE A 102 -4.13 10.52 7.86
N ALA A 103 -5.14 9.64 7.86
CA ALA A 103 -5.30 8.61 8.89
C ALA A 103 -4.09 7.68 8.97
N ALA A 104 -3.58 7.25 7.81
CA ALA A 104 -2.38 6.42 7.74
C ALA A 104 -1.13 7.16 8.24
N ALA A 105 -0.99 8.44 7.92
CA ALA A 105 0.12 9.28 8.41
C ALA A 105 0.09 9.45 9.93
N VAL A 106 -1.09 9.71 10.50
CA VAL A 106 -1.27 9.80 11.96
C VAL A 106 -0.94 8.46 12.63
N MET A 107 -1.44 7.35 12.09
CA MET A 107 -1.11 6.01 12.58
C MET A 107 0.41 5.76 12.52
N GLY A 108 1.05 6.11 11.40
CA GLY A 108 2.50 5.98 11.24
C GLY A 108 3.29 6.83 12.24
N ALA A 109 2.87 8.06 12.49
CA ALA A 109 3.49 8.95 13.49
C ALA A 109 3.36 8.38 14.91
N VAL A 110 2.20 7.83 15.26
CA VAL A 110 1.98 7.18 16.57
C VAL A 110 2.87 5.95 16.72
N LEU A 111 2.95 5.11 15.69
CA LEU A 111 3.82 3.92 15.70
C LEU A 111 5.30 4.31 15.82
N TRP A 112 5.73 5.33 15.10
CA TRP A 112 7.10 5.84 15.18
C TRP A 112 7.42 6.37 16.57
N TRP A 113 6.51 7.15 17.16
CA TRP A 113 6.65 7.68 18.52
C TRP A 113 6.72 6.56 19.57
N ILE A 114 5.83 5.56 19.48
CA ILE A 114 5.86 4.38 20.36
C ILE A 114 7.16 3.59 20.16
N GLY A 115 7.62 3.43 18.89
CA GLY A 115 8.86 2.74 18.57
C GLY A 115 10.10 3.37 19.22
N MET A 116 10.11 4.68 19.40
CA MET A 116 11.18 5.40 20.08
C MET A 116 11.20 5.20 21.60
N GLN A 117 10.06 4.84 22.21
CA GLN A 117 9.95 4.65 23.67
C GLN A 117 10.41 3.27 24.13
N PHE A 118 10.48 2.30 23.23
CA PHE A 118 10.80 0.92 23.57
C PHE A 118 12.13 0.47 22.97
N ASP A 119 13.06 0.03 23.82
CA ASP A 119 14.29 -0.65 23.38
C ASP A 119 13.99 -2.11 23.03
N TRP A 120 13.62 -2.34 21.77
CA TRP A 120 13.28 -3.65 21.25
C TRP A 120 14.45 -4.64 21.27
N ALA A 121 15.69 -4.14 21.31
CA ALA A 121 16.89 -4.95 21.36
C ALA A 121 17.12 -5.54 22.76
N ALA A 122 16.83 -4.79 23.81
CA ALA A 122 16.95 -5.25 25.18
C ALA A 122 15.90 -6.31 25.56
N MET A 123 14.78 -6.40 24.84
CA MET A 123 13.68 -7.33 25.12
C MET A 123 13.82 -8.70 24.46
N GLN A 124 14.96 -9.04 23.86
CA GLN A 124 15.12 -10.32 23.16
C GLN A 124 15.02 -11.55 24.07
N ALA A 125 15.26 -11.39 25.37
CA ALA A 125 15.30 -12.50 26.34
C ALA A 125 13.91 -13.04 26.75
N ILE A 126 12.80 -12.29 26.53
CA ILE A 126 11.47 -12.68 27.03
C ILE A 126 10.46 -12.68 25.86
N TRP A 127 10.35 -13.80 25.17
CA TRP A 127 9.49 -13.97 23.98
C TRP A 127 8.03 -13.60 24.22
N GLY A 128 7.44 -14.03 25.35
CA GLY A 128 6.04 -13.77 25.66
C GLY A 128 5.74 -12.26 25.82
N ARG A 129 6.60 -11.51 26.48
CA ARG A 129 6.45 -10.08 26.69
C ARG A 129 6.58 -9.28 25.38
N ARG A 130 7.48 -9.72 24.51
CA ARG A 130 7.68 -9.13 23.19
C ARG A 130 6.46 -9.32 22.27
N LEU A 131 5.87 -10.52 22.27
CA LEU A 131 4.65 -10.82 21.50
C LEU A 131 3.45 -9.99 22.01
N LEU A 132 3.30 -9.89 23.34
CA LEU A 132 2.22 -9.13 23.94
C LEU A 132 2.34 -7.64 23.63
N LEU A 133 3.53 -7.06 23.74
CA LEU A 133 3.78 -5.67 23.38
C LEU A 133 3.57 -5.41 21.89
N ALA A 134 4.03 -6.30 21.01
CA ALA A 134 3.78 -6.19 19.58
C ALA A 134 2.28 -6.22 19.27
N ALA A 135 1.52 -7.12 19.90
CA ALA A 135 0.07 -7.18 19.74
C ALA A 135 -0.63 -5.91 20.23
N LEU A 136 -0.19 -5.35 21.37
CA LEU A 136 -0.71 -4.09 21.89
C LEU A 136 -0.43 -2.92 20.96
N VAL A 137 0.78 -2.82 20.41
CA VAL A 137 1.17 -1.77 19.46
C VAL A 137 0.36 -1.87 18.17
N ILE A 138 0.19 -3.07 17.63
CA ILE A 138 -0.64 -3.31 16.43
C ILE A 138 -2.11 -2.97 16.74
N GLY A 139 -2.62 -3.37 17.90
CA GLY A 139 -3.97 -3.03 18.35
C GLY A 139 -4.18 -1.53 18.49
N ALA A 140 -3.24 -0.82 19.12
CA ALA A 140 -3.27 0.63 19.25
C ALA A 140 -3.25 1.34 17.88
N ALA A 141 -2.42 0.86 16.95
CA ALA A 141 -2.37 1.38 15.59
C ALA A 141 -3.71 1.21 14.86
N ALA A 142 -4.32 0.03 14.95
CA ALA A 142 -5.63 -0.23 14.35
C ALA A 142 -6.72 0.67 14.96
N VAL A 143 -6.77 0.78 16.29
CA VAL A 143 -7.72 1.66 16.98
C VAL A 143 -7.53 3.12 16.55
N THR A 144 -6.29 3.61 16.49
CA THR A 144 -5.98 4.98 16.05
C THR A 144 -6.46 5.22 14.62
N TYR A 145 -6.20 4.29 13.70
CA TYR A 145 -6.66 4.39 12.31
C TYR A 145 -8.18 4.48 12.22
N PHE A 146 -8.90 3.56 12.88
CA PHE A 146 -10.36 3.54 12.84
C PHE A 146 -10.97 4.74 13.57
N ALA A 147 -10.38 5.20 14.67
CA ALA A 147 -10.83 6.40 15.39
C ALA A 147 -10.70 7.65 14.50
N VAL A 148 -9.56 7.84 13.83
CA VAL A 148 -9.37 8.97 12.91
C VAL A 148 -10.36 8.88 11.73
N MET A 149 -10.57 7.70 11.16
CA MET A 149 -11.55 7.50 10.11
C MET A 149 -12.98 7.81 10.56
N ALA A 150 -13.35 7.42 11.78
CA ALA A 150 -14.67 7.69 12.36
C ALA A 150 -14.90 9.19 12.60
N VAL A 151 -13.89 9.90 13.11
CA VAL A 151 -13.94 11.36 13.34
C VAL A 151 -14.10 12.12 12.02
N PHE A 152 -13.41 11.69 10.97
CA PHE A 152 -13.50 12.32 9.64
C PHE A 152 -14.74 11.92 8.84
N GLY A 153 -15.72 11.23 9.45
CA GLY A 153 -17.05 11.04 8.88
C GLY A 153 -17.21 9.80 8.02
N TRP A 154 -16.56 8.69 8.42
CA TRP A 154 -16.91 7.38 7.91
C TRP A 154 -18.29 7.00 8.45
N ARG A 155 -19.34 7.53 7.81
CA ARG A 155 -20.70 7.15 8.15
C ARG A 155 -20.94 5.75 7.59
N ALA A 156 -21.11 4.77 8.46
CA ALA A 156 -21.58 3.42 8.11
C ALA A 156 -22.91 3.45 7.31
N GLN A 157 -23.57 4.59 7.23
CA GLN A 157 -24.75 4.85 6.41
C GLN A 157 -24.47 4.75 4.90
N GLU A 158 -23.26 5.10 4.43
CA GLU A 158 -22.92 5.00 3.01
C GLU A 158 -22.80 3.55 2.52
N LEU A 159 -22.38 2.63 3.40
CA LEU A 159 -22.38 1.20 3.10
C LEU A 159 -23.80 0.62 3.09
N ARG A 160 -24.67 1.11 3.97
CA ARG A 160 -26.07 0.69 4.00
C ARG A 160 -26.86 1.15 2.77
N SER A 161 -26.61 2.36 2.29
CA SER A 161 -27.27 2.86 1.06
C SER A 161 -26.81 2.12 -0.18
N ALA A 162 -25.52 1.81 -0.31
CA ALA A 162 -24.97 1.05 -1.44
C ALA A 162 -25.48 -0.41 -1.47
N VAL A 163 -25.71 -1.04 -0.31
CA VAL A 163 -26.33 -2.38 -0.20
C VAL A 163 -27.81 -2.33 -0.50
N ALA A 164 -28.52 -1.30 -0.05
CA ALA A 164 -29.96 -1.13 -0.29
C ALA A 164 -30.29 -0.89 -1.77
N GLU A 165 -29.44 -0.18 -2.51
CA GLU A 165 -29.62 0.00 -3.96
C GLU A 165 -29.37 -1.28 -4.77
N ARG A 166 -28.52 -2.19 -4.29
CA ARG A 166 -28.33 -3.50 -4.94
C ARG A 166 -29.53 -4.42 -4.84
N HIS A 167 -30.34 -4.29 -3.82
CA HIS A 167 -31.56 -5.10 -3.64
C HIS A 167 -32.78 -4.56 -4.38
N LYS A 168 -32.68 -3.37 -5.00
CA LYS A 168 -33.77 -2.77 -5.79
C LYS A 168 -33.62 -2.93 -7.32
N LYS A 169 -32.56 -3.59 -7.77
CA LYS A 169 -32.34 -3.97 -9.17
C LYS A 169 -32.34 -5.48 -9.32
#